data_c5adf3aeab86fdfd27d839da6bcad3f3
#
_entry.id   c5adf3aeab86fdfd27d839da6bcad3f3
#
_cell.length_a   1.000
_cell.length_b   1.000
_cell.length_c   1.000
_cell.angle_alpha   90.00
_cell.angle_beta   90.00
_cell.angle_gamma   90.00
#
_symmetry.space_group_name_H-M   'P 1'
#
loop_
_entity.id
_entity.type
_entity.pdbx_description
1 polymer ?
#
loop_
_entity_poly.entity_id
_entity_poly.type
_entity_poly.pdbx_seq_one_letter_code
_entity_poly.pdbx_strand_id
1 'polypeptide(L)'
;MYFSRSPIPAFRNSSEINLDVCFRHIGLYAYRVSFLKQYLKMGKSELELAEKLEQLTILNQGIDINVDVSCAPTGFGVDTEFDLKKVKKELKK
;
A
#
# COMPACT_ATOMS: atom_id res chain seq x y z
N MET A 1 0.01 -1.98 -11.76
CA MET A 1 -0.94 -1.18 -10.95
C MET A 1 -0.17 -0.13 -10.17
N TYR A 2 -0.71 1.06 -10.04
CA TYR A 2 -0.09 2.15 -9.29
C TYR A 2 -0.64 2.21 -7.86
N PHE A 3 0.18 2.70 -6.93
CA PHE A 3 -0.17 2.84 -5.52
C PHE A 3 -0.07 4.30 -5.10
N SER A 4 -0.95 4.74 -4.21
CA SER A 4 -0.89 6.07 -3.63
C SER A 4 -1.53 6.08 -2.25
N ARG A 5 -1.12 7.04 -1.41
CA ARG A 5 -1.79 7.32 -0.15
C ARG A 5 -3.07 8.11 -0.33
N SER A 6 -3.26 8.69 -1.52
CA SER A 6 -4.48 9.40 -1.90
C SER A 6 -5.39 8.49 -2.73
N PRO A 7 -6.71 8.77 -2.78
CA PRO A 7 -7.60 7.99 -3.64
C PRO A 7 -7.18 8.02 -5.11
N ILE A 8 -7.26 6.89 -5.77
CA ILE A 8 -7.05 6.74 -7.21
C ILE A 8 -8.26 6.00 -7.78
N PRO A 9 -9.03 6.55 -8.69
CA PRO A 9 -8.88 7.87 -9.30
C PRO A 9 -9.10 9.03 -8.33
N ALA A 10 -8.56 10.20 -8.67
CA ALA A 10 -8.81 11.41 -7.91
C ALA A 10 -10.21 11.92 -8.22
N PHE A 11 -11.04 12.04 -7.19
CA PHE A 11 -12.40 12.55 -7.33
C PHE A 11 -12.41 14.06 -7.18
N ARG A 12 -13.06 14.76 -8.13
CA ARG A 12 -13.09 16.21 -8.15
C ARG A 12 -13.80 16.80 -6.92
N ASN A 13 -14.89 16.16 -6.49
CA ASN A 13 -15.65 16.54 -5.31
C ASN A 13 -15.62 15.41 -4.30
N SER A 14 -15.42 15.74 -3.03
CA SER A 14 -15.39 14.72 -1.96
C SER A 14 -16.72 13.97 -1.81
N SER A 15 -17.84 14.60 -2.19
CA SER A 15 -19.15 13.98 -2.18
C SER A 15 -19.34 12.92 -3.28
N GLU A 16 -18.47 12.93 -4.30
CA GLU A 16 -18.54 12.01 -5.44
C GLU A 16 -17.60 10.81 -5.29
N ILE A 17 -16.94 10.67 -4.15
CA ILE A 17 -16.02 9.55 -3.91
C ILE A 17 -16.79 8.23 -3.98
N ASN A 18 -16.37 7.40 -4.93
CA ASN A 18 -16.93 6.05 -5.11
C ASN A 18 -15.83 5.03 -4.83
N LEU A 19 -15.91 4.39 -3.67
CA LEU A 19 -14.91 3.41 -3.24
C LEU A 19 -14.98 2.10 -4.03
N ASP A 20 -16.05 1.86 -4.77
CA ASP A 20 -16.19 0.65 -5.60
C ASP A 20 -15.17 0.59 -6.74
N VAL A 21 -14.63 1.75 -7.17
CA VAL A 21 -13.60 1.82 -8.21
C VAL A 21 -12.19 1.87 -7.64
N CYS A 22 -12.05 1.80 -6.32
CA CYS A 22 -10.78 1.85 -5.61
C CYS A 22 -10.50 0.52 -4.91
N PHE A 23 -9.21 0.21 -4.74
CA PHE A 23 -8.77 -0.92 -3.93
C PHE A 23 -7.96 -0.40 -2.75
N ARG A 24 -8.18 -1.00 -1.58
CA ARG A 24 -7.39 -0.68 -0.41
C ARG A 24 -6.02 -1.37 -0.52
N HIS A 25 -4.97 -0.60 -0.33
CA HIS A 25 -3.61 -1.13 -0.30
C HIS A 25 -3.37 -1.88 1.02
N ILE A 26 -3.14 -3.19 0.90
CA ILE A 26 -2.75 -4.02 2.03
C ILE A 26 -1.24 -4.16 1.99
N GLY A 27 -0.56 -3.83 3.08
CA GLY A 27 0.90 -3.82 3.15
C GLY A 27 1.53 -5.21 3.29
N LEU A 28 1.09 -6.17 2.49
CA LEU A 28 1.62 -7.53 2.47
C LEU A 28 2.28 -7.81 1.13
N TYR A 29 3.57 -8.13 1.15
CA TYR A 29 4.38 -8.31 -0.06
C TYR A 29 5.19 -9.58 0.00
N ALA A 30 5.37 -10.20 -1.17
CA ALA A 30 6.29 -11.31 -1.34
C ALA A 30 7.33 -10.95 -2.41
N TYR A 31 8.59 -11.25 -2.15
CA TYR A 31 9.69 -10.94 -3.05
C TYR A 31 10.57 -12.17 -3.26
N ARG A 32 11.12 -12.28 -4.47
CA ARG A 32 12.19 -13.23 -4.70
C ARG A 32 13.48 -12.67 -4.08
N VAL A 33 14.31 -13.55 -3.52
CA VAL A 33 15.57 -13.13 -2.90
C VAL A 33 16.48 -12.40 -3.89
N SER A 34 16.52 -12.85 -5.14
CA SER A 34 17.29 -12.17 -6.19
C SER A 34 16.81 -10.73 -6.43
N PHE A 35 15.51 -10.49 -6.35
CA PHE A 35 14.94 -9.16 -6.47
C PHE A 35 15.32 -8.28 -5.29
N LEU A 36 15.30 -8.81 -4.06
CA LEU A 36 15.67 -8.04 -2.87
C LEU A 36 17.11 -7.53 -2.97
N LYS A 37 18.03 -8.33 -3.51
CA LYS A 37 19.40 -7.90 -3.74
C LYS A 37 19.47 -6.74 -4.73
N GLN A 38 18.65 -6.78 -5.76
CA GLN A 38 18.53 -5.70 -6.74
C GLN A 38 17.92 -4.45 -6.11
N TYR A 39 16.88 -4.62 -5.31
CA TYR A 39 16.19 -3.51 -4.63
C TYR A 39 17.12 -2.72 -3.71
N LEU A 40 18.01 -3.40 -3.00
CA LEU A 40 18.96 -2.73 -2.09
C LEU A 40 19.92 -1.78 -2.83
N LYS A 41 20.11 -1.98 -4.15
CA LYS A 41 20.95 -1.13 -4.99
C LYS A 41 20.17 0.05 -5.59
N MET A 42 18.84 0.05 -5.47
CA MET A 42 18.02 1.14 -5.99
C MET A 42 18.08 2.34 -5.06
N GLY A 43 18.24 3.54 -5.64
CA GLY A 43 18.05 4.77 -4.88
C GLY A 43 16.57 5.07 -4.73
N LYS A 44 16.23 5.84 -3.70
CA LYS A 44 14.84 6.27 -3.51
C LYS A 44 14.40 7.18 -4.65
N SER A 45 13.24 6.90 -5.23
CA SER A 45 12.67 7.76 -6.27
C SER A 45 12.01 9.01 -5.67
N GLU A 46 11.82 10.03 -6.50
CA GLU A 46 11.09 11.22 -6.07
C GLU A 46 9.66 10.89 -5.67
N LEU A 47 9.03 9.93 -6.36
CA LEU A 47 7.68 9.48 -6.04
C LEU A 47 7.60 8.84 -4.66
N GLU A 48 8.59 8.02 -4.31
CA GLU A 48 8.67 7.42 -2.98
C GLU A 48 8.81 8.50 -1.90
N LEU A 49 9.67 9.47 -2.14
CA LEU A 49 9.90 10.57 -1.19
C LEU A 49 8.65 11.44 -1.03
N ALA A 50 7.90 11.65 -2.12
CA ALA A 50 6.69 12.47 -2.09
C ALA A 50 5.54 11.79 -1.33
N GLU A 51 5.27 10.53 -1.61
CA GLU A 51 4.15 9.82 -1.00
C GLU A 51 4.56 8.89 0.15
N LYS A 52 5.85 8.73 0.38
CA LYS A 52 6.40 7.81 1.41
C LYS A 52 5.89 6.38 1.25
N LEU A 53 5.87 5.94 -0.01
CA LEU A 53 5.52 4.57 -0.40
C LEU A 53 6.69 3.95 -1.17
N GLU A 54 7.29 2.91 -0.59
CA GLU A 54 8.47 2.24 -1.14
C GLU A 54 8.20 1.59 -2.50
N GLN A 55 6.98 1.15 -2.75
CA GLN A 55 6.57 0.51 -3.99
C GLN A 55 6.74 1.42 -5.20
N LEU A 56 6.69 2.73 -4.99
CA LEU A 56 6.84 3.69 -6.07
C LEU A 56 8.24 3.70 -6.66
N THR A 57 9.26 3.40 -5.86
CA THR A 57 10.63 3.24 -6.38
C THR A 57 10.69 2.04 -7.32
N ILE A 58 10.07 0.92 -6.96
CA ILE A 58 10.02 -0.28 -7.80
C ILE A 58 9.33 0.02 -9.12
N LEU A 59 8.17 0.67 -9.08
CA LEU A 59 7.42 1.04 -10.28
C LEU A 59 8.18 2.03 -11.15
N ASN A 60 8.90 2.98 -10.53
CA ASN A 60 9.68 3.97 -11.26
C ASN A 60 10.84 3.36 -12.02
N GLN A 61 11.32 2.19 -11.61
CA GLN A 61 12.36 1.42 -12.32
C GLN A 61 11.78 0.60 -13.49
N GLY A 62 10.49 0.70 -13.74
CA GLY A 62 9.84 -0.06 -14.80
C GLY A 62 9.57 -1.52 -14.45
N ILE A 63 9.62 -1.88 -13.18
CA ILE A 63 9.37 -3.23 -12.71
C ILE A 63 7.90 -3.38 -12.35
N ASP A 64 7.26 -4.41 -12.89
CA ASP A 64 5.85 -4.69 -12.61
C ASP A 64 5.66 -5.32 -11.25
N ILE A 65 4.57 -4.96 -10.59
CA ILE A 65 4.15 -5.56 -9.33
C ILE A 65 2.85 -6.31 -9.59
N ASN A 66 2.88 -7.63 -9.39
CA ASN A 66 1.66 -8.43 -9.48
C ASN A 66 0.80 -8.19 -8.24
N VAL A 67 -0.45 -7.87 -8.45
CA VAL A 67 -1.39 -7.55 -7.38
C VAL A 67 -2.59 -8.48 -7.47
N ASP A 68 -3.02 -8.97 -6.33
CA ASP A 68 -4.24 -9.78 -6.25
C ASP A 68 -5.16 -9.20 -5.18
N VAL A 69 -6.44 -9.52 -5.29
CA VAL A 69 -7.44 -9.06 -4.31
C VAL A 69 -7.50 -10.08 -3.18
N SER A 70 -7.53 -9.58 -1.95
CA SER A 70 -7.63 -10.46 -0.77
C SER A 70 -8.91 -11.29 -0.84
N CYS A 71 -8.78 -12.58 -0.55
CA CYS A 71 -9.92 -13.51 -0.53
C CYS A 71 -10.75 -13.40 0.76
N ALA A 72 -10.27 -12.63 1.74
CA ALA A 72 -10.95 -12.43 3.02
C ALA A 72 -10.74 -11.01 3.51
N PRO A 73 -11.68 -10.47 4.34
CA PRO A 73 -11.48 -9.16 4.94
C PRO A 73 -10.21 -9.13 5.78
N THR A 74 -9.49 -8.01 5.71
CA THR A 74 -8.27 -7.79 6.47
C THR A 74 -8.58 -6.86 7.65
N GLY A 75 -7.80 -7.03 8.73
CA GLY A 75 -7.92 -6.19 9.90
C GLY A 75 -7.31 -4.80 9.72
N PHE A 76 -7.15 -4.09 10.81
CA PHE A 76 -6.58 -2.75 10.83
C PHE A 76 -5.06 -2.79 10.87
N GLY A 77 -4.42 -1.82 10.22
CA GLY A 77 -3.01 -1.57 10.40
C GLY A 77 -2.75 -0.92 11.76
N VAL A 78 -1.57 -1.15 12.33
CA VAL A 78 -1.19 -0.58 13.62
C VAL A 78 -0.05 0.41 13.42
N ASP A 79 -0.38 1.71 13.38
CA ASP A 79 0.60 2.79 13.24
C ASP A 79 0.61 3.72 14.47
N THR A 80 -0.47 3.71 15.25
CA THR A 80 -0.66 4.57 16.43
C THR A 80 -1.09 3.75 17.63
N GLU A 81 -1.01 4.34 18.83
CA GLU A 81 -1.52 3.69 20.05
C GLU A 81 -3.02 3.43 19.98
N PHE A 82 -3.75 4.32 19.31
CA PHE A 82 -5.19 4.13 19.10
C PHE A 82 -5.45 2.87 18.26
N ASP A 83 -4.68 2.66 17.19
CA ASP A 83 -4.77 1.47 16.36
C ASP A 83 -4.43 0.20 17.16
N LEU A 84 -3.41 0.27 18.02
CA LEU A 84 -3.02 -0.84 18.88
C LEU A 84 -4.15 -1.24 19.82
N LYS A 85 -4.85 -0.27 20.40
CA LYS A 85 -5.99 -0.52 21.28
C LYS A 85 -7.13 -1.19 20.53
N LYS A 86 -7.40 -0.76 19.28
CA LYS A 86 -8.41 -1.38 18.43
C LYS A 86 -8.10 -2.86 18.16
N VAL A 87 -6.85 -3.15 17.78
CA VAL A 87 -6.42 -4.52 17.50
C VAL A 87 -6.49 -5.40 18.73
N LYS A 88 -6.05 -4.90 19.88
CA LYS A 88 -6.15 -5.63 21.13
C LYS A 88 -7.60 -5.97 21.47
N LYS A 89 -8.53 -5.05 21.21
CA LYS A 89 -9.95 -5.26 21.44
C LYS A 89 -10.51 -6.34 20.53
N GLU A 90 -10.08 -6.36 19.26
CA GLU A 90 -10.47 -7.39 18.30
C GLU A 90 -9.93 -8.77 18.68
N LEU A 91 -8.71 -8.85 19.17
CA LEU A 91 -8.09 -10.12 19.56
C LEU A 91 -8.69 -10.72 20.82
N LYS A 92 -9.37 -9.91 21.65
CA LYS A 92 -10.04 -10.38 22.86
C LYS A 92 -11.42 -10.98 22.60
N LYS A 93 -11.91 -10.87 21.40
CA LYS A 93 -13.15 -11.52 20.99
C LYS A 93 -12.88 -12.99 20.64
#